data_86a06abe85ce36343a0236cdde1eb11e
#
_entry.id   86a06abe85ce36343a0236cdde1eb11e
#
_cell.length_a   1.000
_cell.length_b   1.000
_cell.length_c   1.000
_cell.angle_alpha   90.00
_cell.angle_beta   90.00
_cell.angle_gamma   90.00
#
_symmetry.space_group_name_H-M   'P 1'
#
loop_
_entity.id
_entity.type
_entity.pdbx_description
1 polymer ?
#
loop_
_entity_poly.entity_id
_entity_poly.type
_entity_poly.pdbx_seq_one_letter_code
_entity_poly.pdbx_strand_id
1 'polypeptide(L)'
;HVKPYPWTLFQTQGDCATIERVTLVNSYNGFNSAPSELHYVLNSYMTALNKGIEVHVCTDIGRIENVRISPEYWANSGLPGAPSLEDVTAYTRANGTGYQMHRSDWEYVSYLYISGYKTGVWIGREPGFADAPNAQLYEVHVGDCGNGLYVEDVNPYGILISNSSFGAGQD
;
A
#
# COMPACT_ATOMS: atom_id res chain seq x y z
N HIS A 1 -4.25 21.09 9.49
CA HIS A 1 -4.01 20.09 10.55
C HIS A 1 -4.73 18.79 10.20
N VAL A 2 -3.98 17.79 9.81
CA VAL A 2 -4.51 16.48 9.41
C VAL A 2 -5.02 15.74 10.66
N LYS A 3 -6.29 15.35 10.66
CA LYS A 3 -6.86 14.52 11.74
C LYS A 3 -7.16 13.14 11.19
N PRO A 4 -6.51 12.09 11.72
CA PRO A 4 -6.77 10.73 11.27
C PRO A 4 -8.13 10.23 11.76
N TYR A 5 -8.79 9.45 10.91
CA TYR A 5 -9.96 8.67 11.27
C TYR A 5 -9.56 7.19 11.26
N PRO A 6 -9.77 6.41 12.33
CA PRO A 6 -9.26 5.04 12.46
C PRO A 6 -10.07 4.02 11.64
N TRP A 7 -10.56 4.41 10.47
CA TRP A 7 -11.39 3.55 9.63
C TRP A 7 -10.65 3.12 8.38
N THR A 8 -10.91 1.87 7.97
CA THR A 8 -10.57 1.34 6.66
C THR A 8 -11.71 1.64 5.70
N LEU A 9 -11.40 2.21 4.54
CA LEU A 9 -12.43 2.57 3.58
C LEU A 9 -12.98 1.33 2.84
N PHE A 10 -12.07 0.44 2.41
CA PHE A 10 -12.43 -0.83 1.80
C PHE A 10 -11.79 -1.98 2.56
N GLN A 11 -12.61 -2.81 3.15
CA GLN A 11 -12.19 -4.06 3.79
C GLN A 11 -12.93 -5.22 3.14
N THR A 12 -12.19 -6.19 2.64
CA THR A 12 -12.74 -7.42 2.08
C THR A 12 -12.63 -8.55 3.10
N GLN A 13 -13.66 -9.35 3.21
CA GLN A 13 -13.70 -10.55 4.03
C GLN A 13 -14.19 -11.76 3.22
N GLY A 14 -14.12 -11.67 1.91
CA GLY A 14 -14.52 -12.72 0.99
C GLY A 14 -13.64 -12.72 -0.24
N ASP A 15 -13.57 -13.85 -0.90
CA ASP A 15 -12.69 -14.08 -2.02
C ASP A 15 -13.15 -13.36 -3.29
N CYS A 16 -12.23 -13.19 -4.23
CA CYS A 16 -12.43 -12.57 -5.54
C CYS A 16 -12.92 -11.11 -5.50
N ALA A 17 -12.63 -10.38 -4.43
CA ALA A 17 -13.00 -8.97 -4.36
C ALA A 17 -12.19 -8.14 -5.37
N THR A 18 -12.87 -7.34 -6.19
CA THR A 18 -12.24 -6.44 -7.15
C THR A 18 -12.55 -4.99 -6.83
N ILE A 19 -11.52 -4.16 -6.79
CA ILE A 19 -11.61 -2.69 -6.71
C ILE A 19 -10.95 -2.13 -7.96
N GLU A 20 -11.71 -1.40 -8.74
CA GLU A 20 -11.23 -0.87 -10.01
C GLU A 20 -11.64 0.59 -10.21
N ARG A 21 -10.71 1.40 -10.75
CA ARG A 21 -10.94 2.80 -11.13
C ARG A 21 -11.49 3.67 -10.00
N VAL A 22 -10.91 3.50 -8.83
CA VAL A 22 -11.29 4.24 -7.63
C VAL A 22 -10.22 5.27 -7.29
N THR A 23 -10.64 6.47 -6.90
CA THR A 23 -9.78 7.45 -6.27
C THR A 23 -10.16 7.58 -4.81
N LEU A 24 -9.27 7.14 -3.92
CA LEU A 24 -9.45 7.23 -2.48
C LEU A 24 -8.71 8.43 -1.94
N VAL A 25 -9.42 9.35 -1.30
CA VAL A 25 -8.82 10.50 -0.63
C VAL A 25 -9.35 10.62 0.79
N ASN A 26 -8.53 11.17 1.69
CA ASN A 26 -8.89 11.37 3.10
C ASN A 26 -9.31 10.07 3.82
N SER A 27 -8.71 8.93 3.48
CA SER A 27 -8.90 7.71 4.24
C SER A 27 -7.75 7.50 5.23
N TYR A 28 -8.03 6.91 6.39
CA TYR A 28 -6.99 6.52 7.32
C TYR A 28 -6.27 5.28 6.81
N ASN A 29 -7.01 4.20 6.55
CA ASN A 29 -6.55 3.08 5.76
C ASN A 29 -7.33 3.04 4.44
N GLY A 30 -6.66 2.72 3.35
CA GLY A 30 -7.27 2.63 2.03
C GLY A 30 -7.96 1.27 1.83
N PHE A 31 -7.24 0.33 1.23
CA PHE A 31 -7.71 -1.03 1.00
C PHE A 31 -7.08 -2.00 2.01
N ASN A 32 -7.90 -2.84 2.60
CA ASN A 32 -7.46 -3.94 3.46
C ASN A 32 -8.06 -5.26 2.97
N SER A 33 -7.19 -6.21 2.61
CA SER A 33 -7.56 -7.59 2.27
C SER A 33 -7.22 -8.49 3.45
N ALA A 34 -8.22 -8.78 4.31
CA ALA A 34 -7.96 -9.56 5.50
C ALA A 34 -9.20 -10.23 6.10
N PRO A 35 -9.33 -11.55 6.10
CA PRO A 35 -8.75 -12.50 5.13
C PRO A 35 -9.52 -12.45 3.80
N SER A 36 -8.82 -12.50 2.69
CA SER A 36 -9.45 -12.51 1.36
C SER A 36 -8.48 -13.08 0.33
N GLU A 37 -8.92 -14.05 -0.40
CA GLU A 37 -8.17 -14.66 -1.49
C GLU A 37 -8.57 -14.06 -2.83
N LEU A 38 -7.69 -14.16 -3.83
CA LEU A 38 -7.97 -13.74 -5.20
C LEU A 38 -8.44 -12.28 -5.32
N HIS A 39 -8.02 -11.42 -4.39
CA HIS A 39 -8.36 -10.01 -4.49
C HIS A 39 -7.68 -9.35 -5.69
N TYR A 40 -8.32 -8.32 -6.24
CA TYR A 40 -7.77 -7.55 -7.35
C TYR A 40 -7.99 -6.05 -7.14
N VAL A 41 -6.90 -5.31 -7.03
CA VAL A 41 -6.91 -3.84 -6.94
C VAL A 41 -6.23 -3.29 -8.18
N LEU A 42 -6.98 -2.57 -9.02
CA LEU A 42 -6.43 -2.10 -10.29
C LEU A 42 -6.86 -0.68 -10.65
N ASN A 43 -6.01 -0.02 -11.47
CA ASN A 43 -6.29 1.28 -12.07
C ASN A 43 -6.76 2.34 -11.07
N SER A 44 -6.18 2.36 -9.87
CA SER A 44 -6.69 3.16 -8.77
C SER A 44 -5.64 4.13 -8.21
N TYR A 45 -6.11 5.21 -7.63
CA TYR A 45 -5.30 6.25 -7.01
C TYR A 45 -5.68 6.42 -5.55
N MET A 46 -4.72 6.66 -4.66
CA MET A 46 -5.09 6.86 -3.27
C MET A 46 -4.14 7.77 -2.48
N THR A 47 -4.73 8.48 -1.53
CA THR A 47 -4.05 9.05 -0.38
C THR A 47 -4.65 8.44 0.87
N ALA A 48 -3.89 7.59 1.56
CA ALA A 48 -4.25 7.06 2.86
C ALA A 48 -3.25 7.54 3.90
N LEU A 49 -3.73 7.84 5.10
CA LEU A 49 -2.92 8.48 6.12
C LEU A 49 -2.04 7.49 6.90
N ASN A 50 -2.47 6.23 6.99
CA ASN A 50 -1.77 5.18 7.72
C ASN A 50 -1.29 4.05 6.81
N LYS A 51 -2.20 3.36 6.14
CA LYS A 51 -1.87 2.29 5.20
C LYS A 51 -2.62 2.49 3.89
N GLY A 52 -1.91 2.54 2.79
CA GLY A 52 -2.53 2.61 1.46
C GLY A 52 -3.22 1.31 1.11
N ILE A 53 -2.45 0.26 0.96
CA ILE A 53 -2.91 -1.11 0.77
C ILE A 53 -2.31 -1.98 1.86
N GLU A 54 -3.12 -2.81 2.48
CA GLU A 54 -2.70 -3.85 3.41
C GLU A 54 -3.24 -5.20 2.95
N VAL A 55 -2.34 -6.15 2.76
CA VAL A 55 -2.67 -7.54 2.42
C VAL A 55 -2.20 -8.43 3.55
N HIS A 56 -3.09 -9.25 4.09
CA HIS A 56 -2.71 -10.28 5.04
C HIS A 56 -3.71 -11.44 5.05
N VAL A 57 -3.22 -12.62 5.40
CA VAL A 57 -4.01 -13.87 5.38
C VAL A 57 -4.66 -14.10 4.00
N CYS A 58 -3.88 -13.85 2.93
CA CYS A 58 -4.23 -14.25 1.58
C CYS A 58 -3.48 -15.55 1.26
N THR A 59 -4.19 -16.65 1.11
CA THR A 59 -3.62 -17.98 0.89
C THR A 59 -3.66 -18.42 -0.56
N ASP A 60 -4.24 -17.62 -1.43
CA ASP A 60 -4.24 -17.80 -2.88
C ASP A 60 -4.17 -16.44 -3.57
N ILE A 61 -3.48 -16.37 -4.61
CA ILE A 61 -3.05 -15.32 -5.52
C ILE A 61 -3.84 -14.00 -5.43
N GLY A 62 -3.25 -12.98 -4.77
CA GLY A 62 -3.73 -11.60 -4.87
C GLY A 62 -3.05 -10.84 -6.02
N ARG A 63 -3.70 -9.76 -6.50
CA ARG A 63 -3.16 -8.91 -7.56
C ARG A 63 -3.35 -7.43 -7.29
N ILE A 64 -2.28 -6.68 -7.46
CA ILE A 64 -2.30 -5.21 -7.45
C ILE A 64 -1.68 -4.75 -8.77
N GLU A 65 -2.43 -3.96 -9.54
CA GLU A 65 -2.01 -3.57 -10.88
C GLU A 65 -2.37 -2.11 -11.19
N ASN A 66 -1.38 -1.36 -11.65
CA ASN A 66 -1.54 0.04 -12.03
C ASN A 66 -2.20 0.89 -10.94
N VAL A 67 -1.59 0.87 -9.76
CA VAL A 67 -2.05 1.63 -8.59
C VAL A 67 -1.03 2.71 -8.24
N ARG A 68 -1.51 3.88 -7.85
CA ARG A 68 -0.67 5.00 -7.40
C ARG A 68 -1.09 5.47 -6.03
N ILE A 69 -0.11 5.60 -5.13
CA ILE A 69 -0.30 5.99 -3.74
C ILE A 69 0.57 7.21 -3.45
N SER A 70 -0.07 8.37 -3.22
CA SER A 70 0.64 9.62 -2.99
C SER A 70 -0.22 10.61 -2.21
N PRO A 71 0.38 11.47 -1.36
CA PRO A 71 -0.30 12.60 -0.71
C PRO A 71 -1.00 13.55 -1.70
N GLU A 72 -0.49 13.64 -2.93
CA GLU A 72 -0.97 14.56 -3.96
C GLU A 72 -2.44 14.38 -4.32
N TYR A 73 -2.94 13.14 -4.27
CA TYR A 73 -4.33 12.90 -4.70
C TYR A 73 -5.35 13.56 -3.79
N TRP A 74 -5.08 13.66 -2.49
CA TRP A 74 -5.94 14.41 -1.59
C TRP A 74 -5.67 15.91 -1.66
N ALA A 75 -4.42 16.32 -1.58
CA ALA A 75 -4.06 17.73 -1.61
C ALA A 75 -4.60 18.45 -2.87
N ASN A 76 -4.52 17.80 -4.02
CA ASN A 76 -4.95 18.35 -5.30
C ASN A 76 -6.38 17.94 -5.71
N SER A 77 -7.17 17.34 -4.80
CA SER A 77 -8.51 16.85 -5.13
C SER A 77 -9.53 17.94 -5.40
N GLY A 78 -9.29 19.18 -4.95
CA GLY A 78 -10.27 20.27 -5.01
C GLY A 78 -11.45 20.10 -4.06
N LEU A 79 -11.46 19.08 -3.21
CA LEU A 79 -12.53 18.84 -2.25
C LEU A 79 -12.47 19.83 -1.08
N PRO A 80 -13.62 20.23 -0.53
CA PRO A 80 -13.66 21.06 0.66
C PRO A 80 -12.89 20.42 1.82
N GLY A 81 -11.96 21.18 2.43
CA GLY A 81 -11.16 20.70 3.54
C GLY A 81 -9.94 19.86 3.13
N ALA A 82 -9.61 19.78 1.84
CA ALA A 82 -8.34 19.22 1.40
C ALA A 82 -7.18 20.02 2.02
N PRO A 83 -6.21 19.37 2.69
CA PRO A 83 -5.06 20.04 3.27
C PRO A 83 -4.08 20.49 2.19
N SER A 84 -3.08 21.29 2.58
CA SER A 84 -1.94 21.55 1.70
C SER A 84 -1.15 20.28 1.41
N LEU A 85 -0.44 20.25 0.28
CA LEU A 85 0.45 19.13 -0.05
C LEU A 85 1.53 18.96 1.02
N GLU A 86 2.06 20.07 1.54
CA GLU A 86 3.05 20.07 2.62
C GLU A 86 2.52 19.37 3.88
N ASP A 87 1.32 19.73 4.35
CA ASP A 87 0.74 19.15 5.58
C ASP A 87 0.48 17.64 5.44
N VAL A 88 -0.09 17.23 4.30
CA VAL A 88 -0.41 15.83 4.09
C VAL A 88 0.84 14.98 3.89
N THR A 89 1.83 15.51 3.18
CA THR A 89 3.12 14.84 2.98
C THR A 89 3.88 14.72 4.31
N ALA A 90 3.93 15.77 5.10
CA ALA A 90 4.55 15.72 6.43
C ALA A 90 3.88 14.65 7.32
N TYR A 91 2.55 14.53 7.24
CA TYR A 91 1.83 13.51 8.01
C TYR A 91 2.13 12.09 7.51
N THR A 92 2.04 11.82 6.21
CA THR A 92 2.27 10.48 5.65
C THR A 92 3.73 10.04 5.77
N ARG A 93 4.69 10.96 5.66
CA ARG A 93 6.11 10.69 5.93
C ARG A 93 6.39 10.35 7.39
N ALA A 94 5.65 10.91 8.33
CA ALA A 94 5.82 10.58 9.74
C ALA A 94 5.14 9.25 10.13
N ASN A 95 4.03 8.88 9.48
CA ASN A 95 3.12 7.86 10.00
C ASN A 95 2.73 6.76 8.99
N GLY A 96 2.77 7.04 7.69
CA GLY A 96 2.11 6.22 6.69
C GLY A 96 2.99 5.13 6.08
N THR A 97 2.36 4.04 5.67
CA THR A 97 2.92 2.99 4.81
C THR A 97 2.09 2.92 3.51
N GLY A 98 2.76 3.00 2.37
CA GLY A 98 2.06 2.93 1.08
C GLY A 98 1.47 1.56 0.83
N TYR A 99 2.30 0.52 0.81
CA TYR A 99 1.88 -0.86 0.65
C TYR A 99 2.49 -1.73 1.76
N GLN A 100 1.63 -2.48 2.44
CA GLN A 100 2.02 -3.40 3.50
C GLN A 100 1.56 -4.81 3.16
N MET A 101 2.51 -5.74 3.07
CA MET A 101 2.24 -7.13 2.78
C MET A 101 2.68 -8.00 3.95
N HIS A 102 1.72 -8.64 4.57
CA HIS A 102 1.91 -9.72 5.52
C HIS A 102 1.78 -11.09 4.83
N ARG A 103 1.35 -12.12 5.56
CA ARG A 103 1.15 -13.43 4.99
C ARG A 103 0.30 -13.37 3.72
N SER A 104 0.94 -13.70 2.61
CA SER A 104 0.30 -13.84 1.31
C SER A 104 1.04 -14.90 0.51
N ASP A 105 0.30 -15.79 -0.15
CA ASP A 105 0.86 -16.80 -1.02
C ASP A 105 0.71 -16.35 -2.48
N TRP A 106 1.83 -16.02 -3.13
CA TRP A 106 1.91 -15.55 -4.51
C TRP A 106 1.16 -14.23 -4.77
N GLU A 107 1.51 -13.20 -4.04
CA GLU A 107 1.04 -11.85 -4.37
C GLU A 107 1.72 -11.35 -5.65
N TYR A 108 0.94 -10.92 -6.63
CA TYR A 108 1.43 -10.30 -7.85
C TYR A 108 1.18 -8.80 -7.82
N VAL A 109 2.26 -8.03 -7.82
CA VAL A 109 2.20 -6.56 -7.82
C VAL A 109 2.88 -6.04 -9.07
N SER A 110 2.15 -5.28 -9.88
CA SER A 110 2.69 -4.68 -11.10
C SER A 110 2.25 -3.22 -11.27
N TYR A 111 3.18 -2.40 -11.78
CA TYR A 111 2.93 -0.97 -12.02
C TYR A 111 2.41 -0.24 -10.79
N LEU A 112 3.04 -0.48 -9.64
CA LEU A 112 2.74 0.20 -8.39
C LEU A 112 3.68 1.39 -8.19
N TYR A 113 3.10 2.58 -8.00
CA TYR A 113 3.86 3.81 -7.75
C TYR A 113 3.52 4.36 -6.37
N ILE A 114 4.54 4.59 -5.54
CA ILE A 114 4.36 5.11 -4.18
C ILE A 114 5.30 6.29 -3.95
N SER A 115 4.80 7.37 -3.36
CA SER A 115 5.64 8.51 -2.96
C SER A 115 5.12 9.21 -1.71
N GLY A 116 6.03 9.82 -0.94
CA GLY A 116 5.68 10.70 0.17
C GLY A 116 5.23 9.99 1.45
N TYR A 117 5.69 8.75 1.69
CA TYR A 117 5.35 7.96 2.87
C TYR A 117 6.56 7.69 3.78
N LYS A 118 6.32 7.37 5.06
CA LYS A 118 7.35 6.88 5.96
C LYS A 118 8.00 5.60 5.41
N THR A 119 7.18 4.66 4.95
CA THR A 119 7.62 3.45 4.29
C THR A 119 6.81 3.26 3.01
N GLY A 120 7.50 3.13 1.88
CA GLY A 120 6.84 2.87 0.61
C GLY A 120 6.25 1.47 0.58
N VAL A 121 7.10 0.45 0.59
CA VAL A 121 6.70 -0.97 0.64
C VAL A 121 7.26 -1.60 1.91
N TRP A 122 6.40 -2.23 2.68
CA TRP A 122 6.77 -3.04 3.84
C TRP A 122 6.31 -4.48 3.65
N ILE A 123 7.23 -5.43 3.86
CA ILE A 123 7.01 -6.86 3.67
C ILE A 123 7.48 -7.59 4.92
N GLY A 124 6.59 -8.34 5.54
CA GLY A 124 6.96 -9.02 6.77
C GLY A 124 5.89 -9.96 7.30
N ARG A 125 6.23 -10.57 8.42
CA ARG A 125 5.33 -11.49 9.11
C ARG A 125 4.32 -10.73 9.96
N GLU A 126 3.07 -11.12 9.87
CA GLU A 126 2.07 -10.64 10.83
C GLU A 126 2.28 -11.31 12.20
N PRO A 127 2.26 -10.53 13.29
CA PRO A 127 2.35 -11.11 14.64
C PRO A 127 1.25 -12.16 14.89
N GLY A 128 1.66 -13.34 15.35
CA GLY A 128 0.76 -14.46 15.61
C GLY A 128 0.54 -15.43 14.46
N PHE A 129 1.09 -15.14 13.27
CA PHE A 129 1.07 -16.04 12.12
C PHE A 129 2.43 -16.67 11.89
N ALA A 130 2.43 -17.98 11.57
CA ALA A 130 3.67 -18.74 11.36
C ALA A 130 4.34 -18.40 10.03
N ASP A 131 3.53 -18.08 9.02
CA ASP A 131 4.00 -17.92 7.65
C ASP A 131 4.25 -16.46 7.28
N ALA A 132 5.35 -16.24 6.59
CA ALA A 132 5.69 -14.98 5.96
C ALA A 132 5.23 -14.97 4.49
N PRO A 133 5.16 -13.80 3.84
CA PRO A 133 4.70 -13.70 2.46
C PRO A 133 5.71 -14.18 1.42
N ASN A 134 5.20 -14.45 0.21
CA ASN A 134 5.97 -14.44 -1.03
C ASN A 134 5.27 -13.61 -2.10
N ALA A 135 6.03 -13.09 -3.05
CA ALA A 135 5.48 -12.20 -4.06
C ALA A 135 6.33 -12.10 -5.32
N GLN A 136 5.71 -11.57 -6.37
CA GLN A 136 6.40 -11.03 -7.53
C GLN A 136 6.09 -9.55 -7.66
N LEU A 137 7.14 -8.73 -7.64
CA LEU A 137 7.06 -7.27 -7.81
C LEU A 137 7.65 -6.89 -9.16
N TYR A 138 6.84 -6.34 -10.03
CA TYR A 138 7.23 -5.91 -11.37
C TYR A 138 6.84 -4.45 -11.60
N GLU A 139 7.81 -3.61 -12.06
CA GLU A 139 7.55 -2.18 -12.26
C GLU A 139 6.99 -1.51 -11.00
N VAL A 140 7.58 -1.82 -9.84
CA VAL A 140 7.25 -1.14 -8.58
C VAL A 140 8.22 0.00 -8.36
N HIS A 141 7.71 1.21 -8.35
CA HIS A 141 8.51 2.42 -8.21
C HIS A 141 8.12 3.18 -6.95
N VAL A 142 9.09 3.30 -6.05
CA VAL A 142 8.94 4.03 -4.80
C VAL A 142 9.93 5.18 -4.79
N GLY A 143 9.44 6.38 -4.54
CA GLY A 143 10.26 7.57 -4.41
C GLY A 143 9.83 8.41 -3.22
N ASP A 144 10.74 9.26 -2.74
CA ASP A 144 10.43 10.27 -1.73
C ASP A 144 9.81 9.70 -0.43
N CYS A 145 10.25 8.50 -0.04
CA CYS A 145 9.83 7.82 1.19
C CYS A 145 11.01 7.74 2.18
N GLY A 146 10.70 7.64 3.48
CA GLY A 146 11.74 7.43 4.48
C GLY A 146 12.46 6.09 4.26
N ASN A 147 11.70 5.01 4.08
CA ASN A 147 12.19 3.72 3.59
C ASN A 147 11.51 3.41 2.25
N GLY A 148 12.25 3.18 1.19
CA GLY A 148 11.69 2.77 -0.09
C GLY A 148 11.09 1.36 -0.01
N LEU A 149 11.91 0.39 0.40
CA LEU A 149 11.52 -0.99 0.66
C LEU A 149 12.06 -1.43 2.02
N TYR A 150 11.20 -1.96 2.86
CA TYR A 150 11.56 -2.58 4.12
C TYR A 150 11.08 -4.04 4.13
N VAL A 151 12.03 -4.98 4.15
CA VAL A 151 11.76 -6.42 4.20
C VAL A 151 12.16 -6.93 5.57
N GLU A 152 11.19 -7.35 6.35
CA GLU A 152 11.39 -7.90 7.68
C GLU A 152 11.48 -9.43 7.64
N ASP A 153 10.60 -10.07 6.87
CA ASP A 153 10.56 -11.51 6.75
C ASP A 153 9.90 -11.94 5.43
N VAL A 154 10.33 -13.08 4.89
CA VAL A 154 9.76 -13.72 3.70
C VAL A 154 9.77 -15.22 3.88
N ASN A 155 8.85 -15.92 3.22
CA ASN A 155 8.86 -17.37 3.24
C ASN A 155 9.98 -17.96 2.35
N PRO A 156 10.22 -19.29 2.37
CA PRO A 156 11.32 -19.91 1.60
C PRO A 156 11.25 -19.73 0.08
N TYR A 157 10.10 -19.39 -0.49
CA TYR A 157 9.97 -19.07 -1.92
C TYR A 157 10.50 -17.68 -2.26
N GLY A 158 10.58 -16.78 -1.25
CA GLY A 158 11.15 -15.46 -1.39
C GLY A 158 10.29 -14.49 -2.20
N ILE A 159 10.94 -13.41 -2.64
CA ILE A 159 10.31 -12.36 -3.44
C ILE A 159 11.13 -12.15 -4.69
N LEU A 160 10.47 -12.22 -5.83
CA LEU A 160 11.06 -11.83 -7.11
C LEU A 160 10.78 -10.36 -7.37
N ILE A 161 11.82 -9.57 -7.55
CA ILE A 161 11.73 -8.15 -7.89
C ILE A 161 12.38 -7.92 -9.25
N SER A 162 11.66 -7.28 -10.17
CA SER A 162 12.19 -6.94 -11.49
C SER A 162 11.70 -5.57 -11.97
N ASN A 163 12.53 -4.89 -12.75
CA ASN A 163 12.27 -3.56 -13.33
C ASN A 163 11.74 -2.53 -12.33
N SER A 164 12.21 -2.58 -11.09
CA SER A 164 11.67 -1.80 -9.98
C SER A 164 12.73 -0.85 -9.40
N SER A 165 12.29 0.22 -8.75
CA SER A 165 13.16 1.17 -8.06
C SER A 165 12.61 1.54 -6.69
N PHE A 166 13.48 1.58 -5.68
CA PHE A 166 13.13 1.90 -4.30
C PHE A 166 14.05 3.01 -3.79
N GLY A 167 13.63 4.25 -3.99
CA GLY A 167 14.35 5.42 -3.55
C GLY A 167 13.89 5.89 -2.17
N ALA A 168 14.84 6.16 -1.27
CA ALA A 168 14.59 6.93 -0.07
C ALA A 168 14.65 8.42 -0.41
N GLY A 169 13.76 9.21 0.18
CA GLY A 169 13.84 10.67 0.11
C GLY A 169 15.09 11.16 0.87
N GLN A 170 15.70 12.23 0.38
CA GLN A 170 16.67 12.96 1.20
C GLN A 170 15.90 13.81 2.20
N ASP A 171 16.26 13.74 3.47
CA ASP A 171 15.85 14.66 4.51
C ASP A 171 16.46 16.05 4.29
#